data_582825b9dd9753bb4e759eb977f43ac2
#
_entry.id   582825b9dd9753bb4e759eb977f43ac2
#
_cell.length_a   1.000
_cell.length_b   1.000
_cell.length_c   1.000
_cell.angle_alpha   90.00
_cell.angle_beta   90.00
_cell.angle_gamma   90.00
#
_symmetry.space_group_name_H-M   'P 1'
#
loop_
_entity.id
_entity.type
_entity.pdbx_description
1 polymer ?
#
loop_
_entity_poly.entity_id
_entity_poly.type
_entity_poly.pdbx_seq_one_letter_code
_entity_poly.pdbx_strand_id
1 'polypeptide(L)'
;MKKVIKIIGIVILCIVALLAILLVCISKMSELKKDYNKKIETGGDIEAKYLCDGAHEVSYYEEAAAQAFEKYEIYYPKELETEDKVYPVIVVCNGTGWKASKSKSIYEHYASWRFIVIATEETHSWNAFGAEMCIVHLQRLNNNKVINDKDNIFYQKIDFDNVGIIGHSQGGVGVI
;
A
#
# COMPACT_ATOMS: atom_id res chain seq x y z
N MET A 1 -1.53 -45.46 30.72
CA MET A 1 -0.80 -44.18 30.60
C MET A 1 -0.32 -43.88 29.16
N LYS A 2 0.53 -44.69 28.51
CA LYS A 2 1.07 -44.38 27.17
C LYS A 2 0.02 -44.16 26.06
N LYS A 3 -1.10 -44.93 26.04
CA LYS A 3 -2.22 -44.71 25.09
C LYS A 3 -2.93 -43.36 25.27
N VAL A 4 -3.18 -42.95 26.50
CA VAL A 4 -3.87 -41.68 26.82
C VAL A 4 -2.98 -40.50 26.38
N ILE A 5 -1.70 -40.51 26.66
CA ILE A 5 -0.74 -39.50 26.25
C ILE A 5 -0.70 -39.37 24.71
N LYS A 6 -0.70 -40.52 24.00
CA LYS A 6 -0.75 -40.51 22.52
C LYS A 6 -2.03 -39.90 21.97
N ILE A 7 -3.19 -40.19 22.56
CA ILE A 7 -4.48 -39.58 22.16
C ILE A 7 -4.47 -38.06 22.41
N ILE A 8 -4.03 -37.63 23.59
CA ILE A 8 -3.89 -36.21 23.91
C ILE A 8 -2.98 -35.50 22.92
N GLY A 9 -1.83 -36.10 22.57
CA GLY A 9 -0.92 -35.52 21.57
C GLY A 9 -1.55 -35.36 20.19
N ILE A 10 -2.34 -36.36 19.74
CA ILE A 10 -3.06 -36.27 18.46
C ILE A 10 -4.10 -35.18 18.51
N VAL A 11 -4.86 -35.08 19.59
CA VAL A 11 -5.91 -34.00 19.73
C VAL A 11 -5.27 -32.62 19.69
N ILE A 12 -4.17 -32.40 20.41
CA ILE A 12 -3.45 -31.12 20.39
C ILE A 12 -2.95 -30.82 18.97
N LEU A 13 -2.39 -31.79 18.26
CA LEU A 13 -1.92 -31.60 16.88
C LEU A 13 -3.06 -31.20 15.95
N CYS A 14 -4.23 -31.84 16.07
CA CYS A 14 -5.41 -31.49 15.28
C CYS A 14 -5.90 -30.06 15.58
N ILE A 15 -5.91 -29.64 16.85
CA ILE A 15 -6.31 -28.27 17.23
C ILE A 15 -5.33 -27.25 16.63
N VAL A 16 -4.02 -27.50 16.73
CA VAL A 16 -3.00 -26.61 16.15
C VAL A 16 -3.15 -26.52 14.63
N ALA A 17 -3.38 -27.64 13.95
CA ALA A 17 -3.62 -27.66 12.51
C ALA A 17 -4.88 -26.85 12.11
N LEU A 18 -5.99 -27.01 12.84
CA LEU A 18 -7.21 -26.27 12.62
C LEU A 18 -7.01 -24.76 12.84
N LEU A 19 -6.30 -24.36 13.88
CA LEU A 19 -5.97 -22.95 14.13
C LEU A 19 -5.09 -22.37 13.02
N ALA A 20 -4.11 -23.11 12.53
CA ALA A 20 -3.28 -22.68 11.41
C ALA A 20 -4.09 -22.49 10.13
N ILE A 21 -4.99 -23.42 9.80
CA ILE A 21 -5.89 -23.30 8.65
C ILE A 21 -6.80 -22.08 8.81
N LEU A 22 -7.37 -21.86 10.00
CA LEU A 22 -8.24 -20.72 10.28
C LEU A 22 -7.49 -19.38 10.08
N LEU A 23 -6.25 -19.27 10.56
CA LEU A 23 -5.41 -18.09 10.37
C LEU A 23 -5.13 -17.81 8.90
N VAL A 24 -4.82 -18.85 8.11
CA VAL A 24 -4.62 -18.72 6.65
C VAL A 24 -5.92 -18.26 5.96
N CYS A 25 -7.07 -18.83 6.34
CA CYS A 25 -8.36 -18.41 5.79
C CYS A 25 -8.69 -16.95 6.11
N ILE A 26 -8.49 -16.53 7.37
CA ILE A 26 -8.70 -15.13 7.79
C ILE A 26 -7.77 -14.19 7.02
N SER A 27 -6.49 -14.54 6.87
CA SER A 27 -5.54 -13.74 6.10
C SER A 27 -5.98 -13.55 4.64
N LYS A 28 -6.45 -14.61 3.98
CA LYS A 28 -6.94 -14.52 2.59
C LYS A 28 -8.27 -13.76 2.47
N MET A 29 -9.14 -13.86 3.47
CA MET A 29 -10.41 -13.12 3.48
C MET A 29 -10.23 -11.63 3.73
N SER A 30 -9.13 -11.22 4.37
CA SER A 30 -8.81 -9.81 4.65
C SER A 30 -8.18 -9.08 3.46
N GLU A 31 -7.82 -9.76 2.37
CA GLU A 31 -7.31 -9.12 1.16
C GLU A 31 -8.44 -8.36 0.43
N LEU A 32 -8.22 -7.07 0.17
CA LEU A 32 -9.15 -6.26 -0.61
C LEU A 32 -9.16 -6.74 -2.07
N LYS A 33 -10.35 -7.09 -2.56
CA LYS A 33 -10.51 -7.51 -3.97
C LYS A 33 -10.45 -6.27 -4.87
N LYS A 34 -9.83 -6.43 -6.04
CA LYS A 34 -9.64 -5.34 -7.03
C LYS A 34 -10.93 -4.57 -7.35
N ASP A 35 -12.08 -5.23 -7.37
CA ASP A 35 -13.35 -4.64 -7.77
C ASP A 35 -14.34 -4.46 -6.62
N TYR A 36 -13.85 -4.35 -5.35
CA TYR A 36 -14.77 -4.24 -4.21
C TYR A 36 -15.61 -2.96 -4.27
N ASN A 37 -15.02 -1.85 -4.71
CA ASN A 37 -15.66 -0.55 -4.87
C ASN A 37 -16.83 -0.56 -5.86
N LYS A 38 -16.76 -1.40 -6.90
CA LYS A 38 -17.82 -1.52 -7.93
C LYS A 38 -19.09 -2.22 -7.43
N LYS A 39 -19.08 -2.79 -6.22
CA LYS A 39 -20.17 -3.59 -5.64
C LYS A 39 -20.86 -2.91 -4.46
N ILE A 40 -20.43 -1.71 -4.11
CA ILE A 40 -20.97 -0.95 -2.98
C ILE A 40 -22.13 -0.08 -3.50
N GLU A 41 -23.28 -0.16 -2.84
CA GLU A 41 -24.37 0.81 -3.05
C GLU A 41 -23.92 2.17 -2.52
N THR A 42 -24.11 3.21 -3.31
CA THR A 42 -23.70 4.57 -2.97
C THR A 42 -24.85 5.41 -2.47
N GLY A 43 -24.57 6.33 -1.53
CA GLY A 43 -25.57 7.25 -0.96
C GLY A 43 -25.88 8.46 -1.85
N GLY A 44 -25.24 8.58 -3.03
CA GLY A 44 -25.48 9.67 -3.96
C GLY A 44 -24.39 9.84 -5.03
N ASP A 45 -24.58 10.83 -5.91
CA ASP A 45 -23.73 11.03 -7.10
C ASP A 45 -22.27 11.34 -6.78
N ILE A 46 -22.00 12.07 -5.69
CA ILE A 46 -20.64 12.42 -5.28
C ILE A 46 -19.89 11.15 -4.83
N GLU A 47 -20.55 10.34 -4.01
CA GLU A 47 -19.95 9.07 -3.55
C GLU A 47 -19.76 8.12 -4.73
N ALA A 48 -20.76 7.97 -5.60
CA ALA A 48 -20.65 7.16 -6.81
C ALA A 48 -19.47 7.59 -7.68
N LYS A 49 -19.30 8.91 -7.87
CA LYS A 49 -18.19 9.48 -8.65
C LYS A 49 -16.82 9.07 -8.10
N TYR A 50 -16.60 9.25 -6.79
CA TYR A 50 -15.28 9.03 -6.20
C TYR A 50 -15.00 7.58 -5.78
N LEU A 51 -16.01 6.71 -5.76
CA LEU A 51 -15.82 5.27 -5.63
C LEU A 51 -15.43 4.60 -6.95
N CYS A 52 -15.75 5.21 -8.09
CA CYS A 52 -15.27 4.75 -9.39
C CYS A 52 -13.77 5.03 -9.57
N ASP A 53 -13.09 4.21 -10.34
CA ASP A 53 -11.73 4.52 -10.76
C ASP A 53 -11.72 5.83 -11.57
N GLY A 54 -10.65 6.60 -11.43
CA GLY A 54 -10.43 7.80 -12.20
C GLY A 54 -10.16 7.51 -13.69
N ALA A 55 -9.89 8.56 -14.45
CA ALA A 55 -9.75 8.46 -15.91
C ALA A 55 -8.35 8.01 -16.38
N HIS A 56 -7.37 7.88 -15.47
CA HIS A 56 -5.97 7.66 -15.81
C HIS A 56 -5.59 6.18 -15.73
N GLU A 57 -4.84 5.70 -16.73
CA GLU A 57 -4.18 4.40 -16.66
C GLU A 57 -3.09 4.45 -15.58
N VAL A 58 -2.97 3.38 -14.79
CA VAL A 58 -2.05 3.33 -13.65
C VAL A 58 -0.82 2.50 -14.00
N SER A 59 0.35 3.08 -13.73
CA SER A 59 1.65 2.40 -13.76
C SER A 59 2.18 2.17 -12.35
N TYR A 60 3.17 1.28 -12.25
CA TYR A 60 3.77 0.84 -11.00
C TYR A 60 5.29 0.89 -11.07
N TYR A 61 5.92 1.39 -10.01
CA TYR A 61 7.37 1.37 -9.82
C TYR A 61 7.68 0.87 -8.41
N GLU A 62 8.74 0.07 -8.27
CA GLU A 62 9.24 -0.34 -6.96
C GLU A 62 10.75 -0.19 -6.87
N GLU A 63 11.24 0.09 -5.67
CA GLU A 63 12.67 0.12 -5.36
C GLU A 63 12.91 -0.46 -3.97
N ALA A 64 13.99 -1.22 -3.82
CA ALA A 64 14.37 -1.80 -2.54
C ALA A 64 14.60 -0.70 -1.49
N ALA A 65 14.07 -0.90 -0.30
CA ALA A 65 14.25 -0.04 0.86
C ALA A 65 15.04 -0.77 1.96
N ALA A 66 15.54 0.00 2.94
CA ALA A 66 16.33 -0.56 4.03
C ALA A 66 15.46 -1.32 5.04
N GLN A 67 15.96 -2.47 5.51
CA GLN A 67 15.45 -3.22 6.67
C GLN A 67 13.93 -3.41 6.72
N ALA A 68 13.26 -2.82 7.74
CA ALA A 68 11.84 -3.01 8.01
C ALA A 68 10.89 -2.49 6.91
N PHE A 69 11.38 -1.61 6.04
CA PHE A 69 10.60 -1.06 4.93
C PHE A 69 10.55 -2.00 3.73
N GLU A 70 11.48 -2.95 3.61
CA GLU A 70 11.65 -3.91 2.52
C GLU A 70 11.75 -3.26 1.14
N LYS A 71 10.71 -2.52 0.71
CA LYS A 71 10.69 -1.75 -0.54
C LYS A 71 9.75 -0.56 -0.47
N TYR A 72 9.98 0.41 -1.34
CA TYR A 72 9.02 1.44 -1.72
C TYR A 72 8.17 0.93 -2.86
N GLU A 73 6.86 1.10 -2.76
CA GLU A 73 5.89 0.84 -3.82
C GLU A 73 5.28 2.18 -4.25
N ILE A 74 5.38 2.51 -5.53
CA ILE A 74 4.84 3.76 -6.10
C ILE A 74 3.86 3.42 -7.21
N TYR A 75 2.63 3.87 -7.06
CA TYR A 75 1.58 3.82 -8.07
C TYR A 75 1.38 5.22 -8.61
N TYR A 76 1.27 5.38 -9.92
CA TYR A 76 1.20 6.70 -10.55
C TYR A 76 0.43 6.65 -11.86
N PRO A 77 -0.17 7.78 -12.32
CA PRO A 77 -0.79 7.85 -13.62
C PRO A 77 0.28 7.70 -14.71
N LYS A 78 0.03 6.82 -15.67
CA LYS A 78 0.99 6.43 -16.72
C LYS A 78 1.47 7.60 -17.56
N GLU A 79 0.66 8.63 -17.69
CA GLU A 79 1.01 9.86 -18.40
C GLU A 79 2.22 10.59 -17.80
N LEU A 80 2.52 10.35 -16.52
CA LEU A 80 3.72 10.87 -15.86
C LEU A 80 5.00 10.50 -16.64
N GLU A 81 5.05 9.35 -17.29
CA GLU A 81 6.22 8.91 -18.05
C GLU A 81 6.54 9.85 -19.24
N THR A 82 5.51 10.49 -19.83
CA THR A 82 5.62 11.25 -21.06
C THR A 82 5.27 12.74 -20.91
N GLU A 83 4.46 13.13 -19.92
CA GLU A 83 4.07 14.51 -19.70
C GLU A 83 5.12 15.28 -18.88
N ASP A 84 5.29 16.55 -19.21
CA ASP A 84 6.09 17.51 -18.43
C ASP A 84 5.19 18.28 -17.46
N LYS A 85 4.65 17.56 -16.47
CA LYS A 85 3.75 18.09 -15.43
C LYS A 85 4.14 17.56 -14.07
N VAL A 86 3.74 18.27 -13.02
CA VAL A 86 3.87 17.83 -11.63
C VAL A 86 2.58 17.17 -11.14
N TYR A 87 2.72 16.22 -10.23
CA TYR A 87 1.63 15.38 -9.75
C TYR A 87 1.58 15.42 -8.23
N PRO A 88 0.38 15.60 -7.63
CA PRO A 88 0.19 15.58 -6.20
C PRO A 88 0.48 14.19 -5.63
N VAL A 89 0.84 14.15 -4.35
CA VAL A 89 1.30 12.93 -3.67
C VAL A 89 0.33 12.49 -2.59
N ILE A 90 0.14 11.18 -2.47
CA ILE A 90 -0.44 10.53 -1.30
C ILE A 90 0.60 9.59 -0.71
N VAL A 91 0.96 9.82 0.56
CA VAL A 91 1.81 8.92 1.33
C VAL A 91 0.94 8.06 2.23
N VAL A 92 1.22 6.76 2.29
CA VAL A 92 0.39 5.82 3.07
C VAL A 92 1.15 5.26 4.25
N CYS A 93 0.56 5.39 5.45
CA CYS A 93 1.00 4.74 6.68
C CYS A 93 0.22 3.44 6.89
N ASN A 94 0.91 2.32 6.89
CA ASN A 94 0.31 1.00 7.03
C ASN A 94 -0.18 0.73 8.47
N GLY A 95 -1.15 -0.16 8.61
CA GLY A 95 -1.59 -0.68 9.90
C GLY A 95 -0.71 -1.82 10.42
N THR A 96 -0.95 -2.23 11.66
CA THR A 96 -0.26 -3.36 12.28
C THR A 96 -0.42 -4.64 11.45
N GLY A 97 0.69 -5.26 11.07
CA GLY A 97 0.70 -6.48 10.27
C GLY A 97 0.19 -6.32 8.84
N TRP A 98 -0.02 -5.10 8.38
CA TRP A 98 -0.56 -4.79 7.07
C TRP A 98 0.49 -4.14 6.17
N LYS A 99 0.90 -4.82 5.12
CA LYS A 99 1.88 -4.38 4.13
C LYS A 99 1.21 -3.61 2.99
N ALA A 100 1.94 -2.72 2.32
CA ALA A 100 1.46 -1.98 1.15
C ALA A 100 0.89 -2.90 0.06
N SER A 101 1.57 -3.99 -0.23
CA SER A 101 1.16 -5.00 -1.24
C SER A 101 -0.25 -5.57 -1.03
N LYS A 102 -0.81 -5.49 0.19
CA LYS A 102 -2.19 -5.90 0.49
C LYS A 102 -3.24 -4.86 0.12
N SER A 103 -2.85 -3.62 -0.12
CA SER A 103 -3.75 -2.49 -0.42
C SER A 103 -3.64 -1.99 -1.85
N LYS A 104 -3.07 -2.78 -2.74
CA LYS A 104 -2.82 -2.43 -4.14
C LYS A 104 -4.02 -1.79 -4.85
N SER A 105 -5.22 -2.34 -4.68
CA SER A 105 -6.43 -1.81 -5.32
C SER A 105 -6.79 -0.38 -4.88
N ILE A 106 -6.48 -0.02 -3.62
CA ILE A 106 -6.70 1.33 -3.10
C ILE A 106 -5.68 2.29 -3.71
N TYR A 107 -4.42 1.87 -3.83
CA TYR A 107 -3.37 2.71 -4.41
C TYR A 107 -3.58 2.91 -5.91
N GLU A 108 -3.98 1.85 -6.63
CA GLU A 108 -4.39 1.96 -8.04
C GLU A 108 -5.58 2.92 -8.21
N HIS A 109 -6.55 2.87 -7.29
CA HIS A 109 -7.69 3.79 -7.30
C HIS A 109 -7.23 5.26 -7.19
N TYR A 110 -6.43 5.62 -6.18
CA TYR A 110 -5.92 7.00 -6.05
C TYR A 110 -5.04 7.41 -7.23
N ALA A 111 -4.20 6.53 -7.74
CA ALA A 111 -3.35 6.83 -8.89
C ALA A 111 -4.19 7.07 -10.15
N SER A 112 -5.33 6.37 -10.32
CA SER A 112 -6.27 6.61 -11.41
C SER A 112 -6.94 8.00 -11.35
N TRP A 113 -6.93 8.65 -10.18
CA TRP A 113 -7.34 10.03 -9.94
C TRP A 113 -6.20 11.04 -10.02
N ARG A 114 -5.07 10.64 -10.61
CA ARG A 114 -3.90 11.46 -10.92
C ARG A 114 -2.95 11.76 -9.75
N PHE A 115 -2.98 10.97 -8.70
CA PHE A 115 -2.01 11.07 -7.61
C PHE A 115 -0.81 10.15 -7.84
N ILE A 116 0.36 10.57 -7.38
CA ILE A 116 1.46 9.64 -7.06
C ILE A 116 1.17 9.08 -5.67
N VAL A 117 1.04 7.78 -5.54
CA VAL A 117 0.77 7.10 -4.26
C VAL A 117 2.00 6.30 -3.88
N ILE A 118 2.54 6.55 -2.68
CA ILE A 118 3.72 5.84 -2.19
C ILE A 118 3.47 5.20 -0.84
N ALA A 119 3.96 3.99 -0.67
CA ALA A 119 3.97 3.25 0.59
C ALA A 119 5.22 2.36 0.69
N THR A 120 5.45 1.79 1.88
CA THR A 120 6.46 0.76 2.12
C THR A 120 5.80 -0.55 2.55
N GLU A 121 6.57 -1.64 2.62
CA GLU A 121 6.13 -2.92 3.20
C GLU A 121 6.22 -2.95 4.76
N GLU A 122 6.48 -1.80 5.41
CA GLU A 122 6.46 -1.67 6.85
C GLU A 122 5.11 -2.08 7.45
N THR A 123 5.15 -2.80 8.56
CA THR A 123 3.94 -3.33 9.22
C THR A 123 3.60 -2.63 10.54
N HIS A 124 4.27 -1.51 10.87
CA HIS A 124 4.11 -0.79 12.14
C HIS A 124 4.37 0.72 11.96
N SER A 125 3.48 1.44 11.29
CA SER A 125 3.68 2.85 10.91
C SER A 125 3.09 3.86 11.91
N TRP A 126 3.06 3.54 13.21
CA TRP A 126 2.45 4.39 14.24
C TRP A 126 3.22 5.70 14.52
N ASN A 127 4.50 5.76 14.19
CA ASN A 127 5.40 6.90 14.43
C ASN A 127 5.69 7.72 13.17
N ALA A 128 4.99 7.46 12.08
CA ALA A 128 5.17 8.09 10.76
C ALA A 128 6.57 7.97 10.13
N PHE A 129 7.49 7.23 10.71
CA PHE A 129 8.87 7.12 10.18
C PHE A 129 8.91 6.54 8.75
N GLY A 130 8.06 5.55 8.47
CA GLY A 130 7.89 5.04 7.11
C GLY A 130 7.39 6.10 6.13
N ALA A 131 6.47 6.96 6.55
CA ALA A 131 5.99 8.07 5.73
C ALA A 131 7.09 9.11 5.47
N GLU A 132 7.87 9.46 6.49
CA GLU A 132 9.04 10.33 6.33
C GLU A 132 10.02 9.76 5.32
N MET A 133 10.32 8.46 5.41
CA MET A 133 11.21 7.79 4.45
C MET A 133 10.63 7.77 3.02
N CYS A 134 9.32 7.65 2.87
CA CYS A 134 8.66 7.82 1.57
C CYS A 134 8.89 9.21 0.99
N ILE A 135 8.75 10.28 1.79
CA ILE A 135 9.00 11.66 1.35
C ILE A 135 10.47 11.85 0.96
N VAL A 136 11.40 11.37 1.78
CA VAL A 136 12.84 11.44 1.48
C VAL A 136 13.16 10.69 0.17
N HIS A 137 12.55 9.52 -0.04
CA HIS A 137 12.72 8.77 -1.28
C HIS A 137 12.16 9.53 -2.50
N LEU A 138 10.97 10.12 -2.39
CA LEU A 138 10.40 10.96 -3.45
C LEU A 138 11.26 12.18 -3.73
N GLN A 139 11.83 12.83 -2.72
CA GLN A 139 12.78 13.94 -2.91
C GLN A 139 14.01 13.48 -3.70
N ARG A 140 14.56 12.30 -3.38
CA ARG A 140 15.67 11.71 -4.14
C ARG A 140 15.27 11.48 -5.60
N LEU A 141 14.08 10.90 -5.85
CA LEU A 141 13.58 10.70 -7.21
C LEU A 141 13.39 12.03 -7.94
N ASN A 142 12.80 13.03 -7.30
CA ASN A 142 12.52 14.33 -7.92
C ASN A 142 13.79 15.12 -8.28
N ASN A 143 14.86 14.96 -7.51
CA ASN A 143 16.08 15.76 -7.64
C ASN A 143 17.16 15.13 -8.56
N ASN A 144 17.03 13.87 -8.92
CA ASN A 144 18.03 13.15 -9.70
C ASN A 144 17.49 12.73 -11.07
N LYS A 145 18.05 13.28 -12.14
CA LYS A 145 17.65 12.96 -13.51
C LYS A 145 17.96 11.50 -13.89
N VAL A 146 19.03 10.95 -13.33
CA VAL A 146 19.49 9.59 -13.59
C VAL A 146 19.58 8.83 -12.27
N ILE A 147 19.03 7.64 -12.20
CA ILE A 147 19.09 6.74 -11.05
C ILE A 147 19.44 5.34 -11.57
N ASN A 148 20.46 4.70 -10.96
CA ASN A 148 20.93 3.37 -11.35
C ASN A 148 21.24 3.26 -12.87
N ASP A 149 21.90 4.26 -13.42
CA ASP A 149 22.27 4.38 -14.84
C ASP A 149 21.09 4.41 -15.83
N LYS A 150 19.90 4.77 -15.35
CA LYS A 150 18.68 4.92 -16.16
C LYS A 150 18.05 6.29 -15.96
N ASP A 151 17.43 6.80 -17.02
CA ASP A 151 16.60 8.00 -16.93
C ASP A 151 15.49 7.80 -15.91
N ASN A 152 15.34 8.78 -15.01
CA ASN A 152 14.35 8.73 -13.94
C ASN A 152 13.07 9.45 -14.38
N ILE A 153 11.99 8.70 -14.49
CA ILE A 153 10.69 9.20 -14.91
C ILE A 153 10.06 10.23 -13.96
N PHE A 154 10.47 10.23 -12.67
CA PHE A 154 9.95 11.13 -11.63
C PHE A 154 10.72 12.46 -11.53
N TYR A 155 11.78 12.65 -12.31
CA TYR A 155 12.62 13.86 -12.23
C TYR A 155 11.79 15.13 -12.48
N GLN A 156 11.75 16.03 -11.46
CA GLN A 156 11.00 17.29 -11.46
C GLN A 156 9.47 17.15 -11.72
N LYS A 157 8.88 16.00 -11.38
CA LYS A 157 7.46 15.73 -11.60
C LYS A 157 6.63 15.55 -10.33
N ILE A 158 7.22 15.75 -9.16
CA ILE A 158 6.57 15.55 -7.87
C ILE A 158 6.18 16.90 -7.27
N ASP A 159 4.89 17.07 -6.98
CA ASP A 159 4.34 18.28 -6.36
C ASP A 159 4.39 18.15 -4.83
N PHE A 160 5.43 18.72 -4.22
CA PHE A 160 5.58 18.73 -2.77
C PHE A 160 4.73 19.79 -2.06
N ASP A 161 4.11 20.70 -2.78
CA ASP A 161 3.16 21.67 -2.21
C ASP A 161 1.77 21.02 -1.99
N ASN A 162 1.51 19.90 -2.64
CA ASN A 162 0.26 19.16 -2.55
C ASN A 162 0.52 17.69 -2.14
N VAL A 163 0.88 17.49 -0.86
CA VAL A 163 1.11 16.17 -0.25
C VAL A 163 0.02 15.86 0.76
N GLY A 164 -0.70 14.75 0.53
CA GLY A 164 -1.62 14.16 1.50
C GLY A 164 -0.99 12.95 2.17
N ILE A 165 -1.29 12.73 3.46
CA ILE A 165 -0.89 11.52 4.18
C ILE A 165 -2.16 10.82 4.65
N ILE A 166 -2.26 9.52 4.39
CA ILE A 166 -3.37 8.68 4.83
C ILE A 166 -2.85 7.53 5.67
N GLY A 167 -3.65 7.09 6.64
CA GLY A 167 -3.26 6.00 7.53
C GLY A 167 -4.36 4.95 7.69
N HIS A 168 -3.97 3.68 7.68
CA HIS A 168 -4.85 2.56 7.97
C HIS A 168 -4.64 2.09 9.41
N SER A 169 -5.72 1.95 10.19
CA SER A 169 -5.66 1.41 11.56
C SER A 169 -4.60 2.10 12.42
N GLN A 170 -3.58 1.39 12.91
CA GLN A 170 -2.47 1.96 13.66
C GLN A 170 -1.71 3.06 12.89
N GLY A 171 -1.61 2.95 11.57
CA GLY A 171 -1.03 4.00 10.73
C GLY A 171 -1.79 5.33 10.79
N GLY A 172 -3.07 5.32 11.20
CA GLY A 172 -3.83 6.53 11.47
C GLY A 172 -3.27 7.39 12.60
N VAL A 173 -2.52 6.78 13.54
CA VAL A 173 -1.79 7.54 14.58
C VAL A 173 -0.56 8.24 14.00
N GLY A 174 0.07 7.64 12.99
CA GLY A 174 1.25 8.21 12.32
C GLY A 174 0.96 9.39 11.40
N VAL A 175 -0.32 9.75 11.16
CA VAL A 175 -0.70 10.87 10.28
C VAL A 175 -1.22 12.09 11.03
N ILE A 176 -1.24 12.03 12.37
CA ILE A 176 -1.64 13.13 13.25
C ILE A 176 -0.38 13.85 13.75
#